data_0b6a0504cdced7f3d4255b6a691bd167
#
_entry.id   0b6a0504cdced7f3d4255b6a691bd167
#
_cell.length_a   1.000
_cell.length_b   1.000
_cell.length_c   1.000
_cell.angle_alpha   90.00
_cell.angle_beta   90.00
_cell.angle_gamma   90.00
#
_symmetry.space_group_name_H-M   'P 1'
#
loop_
_entity.id
_entity.type
_entity.pdbx_description
1 polymer ?
#
loop_
_entity_poly.entity_id
_entity_poly.type
_entity_poly.pdbx_seq_one_letter_code
_entity_poly.pdbx_strand_id
1 'polypeptide(L)'
;MIEFDEYKVKLNNIRPRLDALADSLGIEAAKEEIDRLHAQIDSEGFWDNQEISQKVMKQSRTLEAKVARYEKMCSQWDDLYTLCEMALEDNDDSMLPELTEGYAQLEQEMENARLETLLSGEYDNNNAIVSFQAGAGGTEAQDWASMLYRMYTHWTEQHGLTYKILDYLDGDEAGIKSASILVEGENAYGMLKSENGVHRLVRVSPFDANARRQTSFAAVEVIPDITDDSKDVEIRPEDIEMQVYRSSGAGGQHINKTSSAVRLIHKPTGIVVSCQTQRDQFQNRETCMRMLRSKLIEIKEREHLDKISDIKGAQLKIEWGSQIRNYVFMPYTLVKDTRTGFETSNVNAVMDGALDGFINAYLTCLATNTWVTKI
;
A
#
# COMPACT_ATOMS: atom_id res chain seq x y z
N MET A 1 23.59 28.97 -18.01
CA MET A 1 23.65 30.11 -17.06
C MET A 1 22.29 30.40 -16.45
N ILE A 2 21.27 30.84 -17.22
CA ILE A 2 19.92 31.14 -16.66
C ILE A 2 19.33 29.92 -15.96
N GLU A 3 19.52 28.71 -16.47
CA GLU A 3 19.03 27.46 -15.89
C GLU A 3 19.69 27.14 -14.54
N PHE A 4 20.99 27.37 -14.37
CA PHE A 4 21.67 27.19 -13.08
C PHE A 4 21.19 28.19 -12.02
N ASP A 5 20.93 29.43 -12.39
CA ASP A 5 20.35 30.43 -11.49
C ASP A 5 18.94 29.98 -11.03
N GLU A 6 18.13 29.41 -11.93
CA GLU A 6 16.84 28.83 -11.60
C GLU A 6 16.97 27.66 -10.62
N TYR A 7 17.94 26.75 -10.86
CA TYR A 7 18.19 25.63 -9.93
C TYR A 7 18.72 26.10 -8.58
N LYS A 8 19.55 27.14 -8.54
CA LYS A 8 20.01 27.74 -7.29
C LYS A 8 18.83 28.28 -6.46
N VAL A 9 17.87 28.94 -7.10
CA VAL A 9 16.65 29.40 -6.44
C VAL A 9 15.79 28.21 -5.97
N LYS A 10 15.64 27.17 -6.79
CA LYS A 10 14.91 25.95 -6.41
C LYS A 10 15.56 25.26 -5.22
N LEU A 11 16.87 25.08 -5.21
CA LEU A 11 17.61 24.47 -4.10
C LEU A 11 17.50 25.28 -2.81
N ASN A 12 17.57 26.62 -2.90
CA ASN A 12 17.34 27.48 -1.74
C ASN A 12 15.93 27.35 -1.16
N ASN A 13 14.93 27.06 -2.00
CA ASN A 13 13.55 26.79 -1.55
C ASN A 13 13.36 25.40 -0.95
N ILE A 14 14.26 24.46 -1.26
CA ILE A 14 14.23 23.10 -0.68
C ILE A 14 14.72 23.10 0.77
N ARG A 15 15.73 23.88 1.12
CA ARG A 15 16.33 23.86 2.46
C ARG A 15 15.32 24.05 3.59
N PRO A 16 14.45 25.07 3.59
CA PRO A 16 13.42 25.20 4.63
C PRO A 16 12.42 24.02 4.67
N ARG A 17 12.20 23.38 3.52
CA ARG A 17 11.33 22.19 3.43
C ARG A 17 12.01 20.96 4.05
N LEU A 18 13.33 20.80 3.90
CA LEU A 18 14.12 19.78 4.58
C LEU A 18 14.10 19.98 6.10
N ASP A 19 14.28 21.21 6.56
CA ASP A 19 14.25 21.53 7.98
C ASP A 19 12.87 21.24 8.59
N ALA A 20 11.79 21.64 7.92
CA ALA A 20 10.42 21.30 8.33
C ALA A 20 10.13 19.77 8.30
N LEU A 21 10.76 19.06 7.37
CA LEU A 21 10.67 17.60 7.29
C LEU A 21 11.37 16.93 8.48
N ALA A 22 12.53 17.45 8.93
CA ALA A 22 13.22 16.99 10.12
C ALA A 22 12.33 17.05 11.37
N ASP A 23 11.65 18.18 11.54
CA ASP A 23 10.71 18.39 12.65
C ASP A 23 9.54 17.41 12.57
N SER A 24 8.95 17.24 11.38
CA SER A 24 7.82 16.34 11.14
C SER A 24 8.19 14.86 11.34
N LEU A 25 9.40 14.48 10.94
CA LEU A 25 9.95 13.14 11.16
C LEU A 25 10.41 12.93 12.61
N GLY A 26 10.59 13.99 13.40
CA GLY A 26 11.09 13.90 14.76
C GLY A 26 12.54 13.40 14.81
N ILE A 27 13.40 13.91 13.91
CA ILE A 27 14.79 13.42 13.76
C ILE A 27 15.60 13.59 15.05
N GLU A 28 15.48 14.73 15.74
CA GLU A 28 16.20 14.96 17.01
C GLU A 28 15.74 13.96 18.09
N ALA A 29 14.43 13.74 18.24
CA ALA A 29 13.91 12.76 19.18
C ALA A 29 14.35 11.31 18.81
N ALA A 30 14.45 11.02 17.52
CA ALA A 30 14.96 9.73 17.05
C ALA A 30 16.43 9.53 17.40
N LYS A 31 17.27 10.58 17.28
CA LYS A 31 18.69 10.52 17.68
C LYS A 31 18.84 10.29 19.19
N GLU A 32 18.08 11.00 20.01
CA GLU A 32 18.09 10.79 21.46
C GLU A 32 17.67 9.37 21.85
N GLU A 33 16.65 8.81 21.18
CA GLU A 33 16.19 7.45 21.44
C GLU A 33 17.20 6.40 20.95
N ILE A 34 17.91 6.63 19.83
CA ILE A 34 19.01 5.77 19.36
C ILE A 34 20.10 5.70 20.42
N ASP A 35 20.54 6.85 20.93
CA ASP A 35 21.57 6.89 21.99
C ASP A 35 21.14 6.12 23.24
N ARG A 36 19.87 6.24 23.60
CA ARG A 36 19.28 5.50 24.71
C ARG A 36 19.23 3.98 24.48
N LEU A 37 18.84 3.58 23.26
CA LEU A 37 18.80 2.15 22.88
C LEU A 37 20.20 1.56 22.82
N HIS A 38 21.20 2.30 22.32
CA HIS A 38 22.60 1.88 22.32
C HIS A 38 23.11 1.71 23.76
N ALA A 39 22.84 2.65 24.67
CA ALA A 39 23.18 2.50 26.08
C ALA A 39 22.53 1.27 26.71
N GLN A 40 21.30 0.91 26.30
CA GLN A 40 20.63 -0.30 26.74
C GLN A 40 21.28 -1.57 26.15
N ILE A 41 21.68 -1.56 24.89
CA ILE A 41 22.38 -2.68 24.20
C ILE A 41 23.71 -2.96 24.88
N ASP A 42 24.45 -1.92 25.32
CA ASP A 42 25.74 -2.03 25.98
C ASP A 42 25.64 -2.40 27.47
N SER A 43 24.44 -2.47 28.05
CA SER A 43 24.24 -2.83 29.46
C SER A 43 24.49 -4.30 29.74
N GLU A 44 25.01 -4.61 30.95
CA GLU A 44 25.21 -5.98 31.41
C GLU A 44 23.86 -6.73 31.47
N GLY A 45 23.81 -7.95 30.92
CA GLY A 45 22.61 -8.81 30.92
C GLY A 45 21.63 -8.55 29.79
N PHE A 46 21.90 -7.60 28.87
CA PHE A 46 21.02 -7.33 27.72
C PHE A 46 20.77 -8.58 26.88
N TRP A 47 21.77 -9.41 26.67
CA TRP A 47 21.71 -10.61 25.83
C TRP A 47 21.07 -11.83 26.51
N ASP A 48 20.73 -11.75 27.79
CA ASP A 48 20.13 -12.87 28.54
C ASP A 48 18.68 -13.13 28.13
N ASN A 49 18.00 -12.11 27.54
CA ASN A 49 16.65 -12.25 27.03
C ASN A 49 16.60 -11.99 25.51
N GLN A 50 16.60 -13.07 24.74
CA GLN A 50 16.68 -13.03 23.28
C GLN A 50 15.53 -12.26 22.62
N GLU A 51 14.29 -12.33 23.14
CA GLU A 51 13.13 -11.64 22.58
C GLU A 51 13.24 -10.12 22.76
N ILE A 52 13.62 -9.66 23.95
CA ILE A 52 13.82 -8.24 24.25
C ILE A 52 14.97 -7.71 23.41
N SER A 53 16.09 -8.42 23.34
CA SER A 53 17.27 -8.00 22.58
C SER A 53 16.95 -7.85 21.09
N GLN A 54 16.21 -8.78 20.49
CA GLN A 54 15.80 -8.68 19.09
C GLN A 54 14.87 -7.50 18.85
N LYS A 55 13.92 -7.24 19.76
CA LYS A 55 12.98 -6.12 19.64
C LYS A 55 13.69 -4.77 19.71
N VAL A 56 14.60 -4.60 20.69
CA VAL A 56 15.40 -3.38 20.87
C VAL A 56 16.32 -3.15 19.67
N MET A 57 17.01 -4.19 19.19
CA MET A 57 17.88 -4.08 18.00
C MET A 57 17.07 -3.73 16.73
N LYS A 58 15.89 -4.31 16.57
CA LYS A 58 15.01 -3.96 15.43
C LYS A 58 14.59 -2.51 15.50
N GLN A 59 14.20 -2.03 16.68
CA GLN A 59 13.81 -0.63 16.91
C GLN A 59 14.98 0.33 16.62
N SER A 60 16.18 0.04 17.14
CA SER A 60 17.39 0.84 16.88
C SER A 60 17.66 0.94 15.39
N ARG A 61 17.69 -0.19 14.66
CA ARG A 61 17.94 -0.21 13.22
C ARG A 61 16.91 0.61 12.42
N THR A 62 15.64 0.55 12.81
CA THR A 62 14.59 1.33 12.14
C THR A 62 14.80 2.83 12.33
N LEU A 63 15.13 3.26 13.55
CA LEU A 63 15.41 4.66 13.84
C LEU A 63 16.71 5.14 13.16
N GLU A 64 17.77 4.32 13.19
CA GLU A 64 19.04 4.60 12.50
C GLU A 64 18.83 4.75 10.98
N ALA A 65 18.06 3.85 10.36
CA ALA A 65 17.74 3.94 8.93
C ALA A 65 16.98 5.23 8.60
N LYS A 66 16.04 5.63 9.46
CA LYS A 66 15.29 6.88 9.32
C LYS A 66 16.18 8.11 9.38
N VAL A 67 17.08 8.18 10.38
CA VAL A 67 18.04 9.28 10.54
C VAL A 67 19.02 9.31 9.37
N ALA A 68 19.60 8.16 9.00
CA ALA A 68 20.53 8.06 7.89
C ALA A 68 19.92 8.50 6.56
N ARG A 69 18.65 8.16 6.31
CA ARG A 69 17.91 8.61 5.12
C ARG A 69 17.74 10.12 5.07
N TYR A 70 17.40 10.75 6.21
CA TYR A 70 17.32 12.21 6.31
C TYR A 70 18.68 12.86 6.07
N GLU A 71 19.75 12.37 6.71
CA GLU A 71 21.10 12.88 6.55
C GLU A 71 21.60 12.73 5.11
N LYS A 72 21.24 11.63 4.43
CA LYS A 72 21.52 11.45 3.00
C LYS A 72 20.85 12.53 2.15
N MET A 73 19.57 12.86 2.40
CA MET A 73 18.88 13.95 1.67
C MET A 73 19.56 15.31 1.90
N CYS A 74 20.02 15.57 3.11
CA CYS A 74 20.80 16.78 3.41
C CYS A 74 22.12 16.81 2.63
N SER A 75 22.89 15.70 2.62
CA SER A 75 24.13 15.58 1.86
C SER A 75 23.88 15.76 0.36
N GLN A 76 22.86 15.13 -0.19
CA GLN A 76 22.48 15.32 -1.60
C GLN A 76 22.16 16.78 -1.93
N TRP A 77 21.47 17.49 -1.02
CA TRP A 77 21.21 18.91 -1.19
C TRP A 77 22.53 19.72 -1.18
N ASP A 78 23.42 19.46 -0.23
CA ASP A 78 24.74 20.13 -0.15
C ASP A 78 25.59 19.87 -1.41
N ASP A 79 25.59 18.62 -1.90
CA ASP A 79 26.32 18.23 -3.13
C ASP A 79 25.76 18.94 -4.37
N LEU A 80 24.43 18.97 -4.54
CA LEU A 80 23.77 19.66 -5.67
C LEU A 80 23.96 21.17 -5.61
N TYR A 81 23.93 21.74 -4.41
CA TYR A 81 24.18 23.17 -4.22
C TYR A 81 25.60 23.54 -4.60
N THR A 82 26.61 22.75 -4.16
CA THR A 82 28.01 22.90 -4.50
C THR A 82 28.24 22.72 -6.01
N LEU A 83 27.64 21.70 -6.63
CA LEU A 83 27.69 21.46 -8.07
C LEU A 83 27.18 22.67 -8.86
N CYS A 84 26.05 23.25 -8.40
CA CYS A 84 25.44 24.42 -9.01
C CYS A 84 26.35 25.65 -8.90
N GLU A 85 27.03 25.88 -7.76
CA GLU A 85 27.97 26.97 -7.58
C GLU A 85 29.20 26.80 -8.47
N MET A 86 29.78 25.60 -8.53
CA MET A 86 30.93 25.31 -9.40
C MET A 86 30.60 25.53 -10.88
N ALA A 87 29.45 25.04 -11.32
CA ALA A 87 29.00 25.22 -12.72
C ALA A 87 28.78 26.68 -13.09
N LEU A 88 28.33 27.53 -12.14
CA LEU A 88 28.18 28.96 -12.33
C LEU A 88 29.55 29.69 -12.39
N GLU A 89 30.51 29.28 -11.57
CA GLU A 89 31.86 29.87 -11.55
C GLU A 89 32.66 29.53 -12.81
N ASP A 90 32.60 28.26 -13.24
CA ASP A 90 33.36 27.75 -14.38
C ASP A 90 32.65 27.95 -15.74
N ASN A 91 31.39 28.41 -15.76
CA ASN A 91 30.54 28.50 -16.96
C ASN A 91 30.45 27.17 -17.72
N ASP A 92 30.33 26.07 -16.98
CA ASP A 92 30.28 24.71 -17.56
C ASP A 92 28.87 24.16 -17.61
N ASP A 93 28.25 24.21 -18.81
CA ASP A 93 26.91 23.68 -19.05
C ASP A 93 26.85 22.14 -19.05
N SER A 94 27.99 21.44 -19.04
CA SER A 94 28.01 19.97 -19.05
C SER A 94 27.48 19.33 -17.78
N MET A 95 27.42 20.07 -16.67
CA MET A 95 26.91 19.63 -15.36
C MET A 95 25.37 19.73 -15.25
N LEU A 96 24.69 20.36 -16.20
CA LEU A 96 23.24 20.58 -16.16
C LEU A 96 22.40 19.29 -16.11
N PRO A 97 22.72 18.24 -16.88
CA PRO A 97 21.98 16.98 -16.80
C PRO A 97 22.05 16.33 -15.41
N GLU A 98 23.25 16.30 -14.81
CA GLU A 98 23.48 15.74 -13.47
C GLU A 98 22.72 16.53 -12.39
N LEU A 99 22.77 17.86 -12.46
CA LEU A 99 22.01 18.74 -11.56
C LEU A 99 20.50 18.53 -11.69
N THR A 100 20.02 18.39 -12.93
CA THR A 100 18.58 18.19 -13.20
C THR A 100 18.09 16.85 -12.65
N GLU A 101 18.84 15.79 -12.90
CA GLU A 101 18.51 14.44 -12.42
C GLU A 101 18.60 14.35 -10.90
N GLY A 102 19.68 14.86 -10.31
CA GLY A 102 19.88 14.86 -8.87
C GLY A 102 18.82 15.69 -8.13
N TYR A 103 18.43 16.85 -8.69
CA TYR A 103 17.33 17.65 -8.14
C TYR A 103 16.00 16.89 -8.15
N ALA A 104 15.67 16.24 -9.26
CA ALA A 104 14.44 15.47 -9.38
C ALA A 104 14.42 14.27 -8.40
N GLN A 105 15.55 13.60 -8.20
CA GLN A 105 15.69 12.52 -7.24
C GLN A 105 15.51 13.02 -5.80
N LEU A 106 16.16 14.14 -5.44
CA LEU A 106 16.02 14.74 -4.11
C LEU A 106 14.58 15.16 -3.82
N GLU A 107 13.90 15.78 -4.79
CA GLU A 107 12.49 16.19 -4.64
C GLU A 107 11.57 14.99 -4.45
N GLN A 108 11.81 13.90 -5.17
CA GLN A 108 11.07 12.65 -5.04
C GLN A 108 11.32 11.97 -3.67
N GLU A 109 12.58 11.91 -3.22
CA GLU A 109 12.93 11.34 -1.91
C GLU A 109 12.30 12.15 -0.76
N MET A 110 12.30 13.48 -0.86
CA MET A 110 11.65 14.37 0.12
C MET A 110 10.12 14.18 0.15
N GLU A 111 9.49 14.05 -1.01
CA GLU A 111 8.04 13.82 -1.06
C GLU A 111 7.68 12.46 -0.45
N ASN A 112 8.45 11.42 -0.74
CA ASN A 112 8.26 10.10 -0.13
C ASN A 112 8.43 10.15 1.39
N ALA A 113 9.46 10.85 1.88
CA ALA A 113 9.66 11.01 3.32
C ALA A 113 8.54 11.83 4.00
N ARG A 114 8.02 12.86 3.31
CA ARG A 114 6.85 13.63 3.78
C ARG A 114 5.62 12.75 3.91
N LEU A 115 5.39 11.86 2.96
CA LEU A 115 4.25 10.95 2.98
C LEU A 115 4.31 9.98 4.15
N GLU A 116 5.51 9.51 4.50
CA GLU A 116 5.69 8.65 5.67
C GLU A 116 5.27 9.37 6.98
N THR A 117 5.42 10.70 7.06
CA THR A 117 4.93 11.46 8.22
C THR A 117 3.40 11.48 8.33
N LEU A 118 2.69 11.25 7.22
CA LEU A 118 1.23 11.17 7.20
C LEU A 118 0.70 9.79 7.61
N LEU A 119 1.60 8.78 7.66
CA LEU A 119 1.30 7.43 8.08
C LEU A 119 1.37 7.32 9.61
N SER A 120 0.34 7.83 10.29
CA SER A 120 0.25 7.89 11.76
C SER A 120 -0.68 6.85 12.38
N GLY A 121 -1.30 6.00 11.57
CA GLY A 121 -2.19 4.94 12.04
C GLY A 121 -1.42 3.80 12.71
N GLU A 122 -2.03 3.19 13.72
CA GLU A 122 -1.45 2.10 14.52
C GLU A 122 -0.89 0.95 13.67
N TYR A 123 -1.52 0.67 12.52
CA TYR A 123 -1.16 -0.44 11.63
C TYR A 123 -0.48 0.00 10.34
N ASP A 124 -0.19 1.30 10.17
CA ASP A 124 0.35 1.83 8.91
C ASP A 124 1.70 1.21 8.53
N ASN A 125 2.51 0.85 9.51
CA ASN A 125 3.82 0.21 9.31
C ASN A 125 3.73 -1.29 9.00
N ASN A 126 2.54 -1.89 9.03
CA ASN A 126 2.37 -3.32 8.81
C ASN A 126 2.40 -3.69 7.33
N ASN A 127 2.63 -4.98 7.08
CA ASN A 127 2.37 -5.58 5.78
C ASN A 127 0.89 -5.46 5.42
N ALA A 128 0.56 -5.50 4.13
CA ALA A 128 -0.81 -5.43 3.65
C ALA A 128 -1.27 -6.76 3.04
N ILE A 129 -2.50 -7.15 3.33
CA ILE A 129 -3.19 -8.19 2.57
C ILE A 129 -4.14 -7.47 1.61
N VAL A 130 -3.89 -7.64 0.31
CA VAL A 130 -4.70 -7.03 -0.76
C VAL A 130 -5.51 -8.11 -1.45
N SER A 131 -6.82 -7.98 -1.45
CA SER A 131 -7.74 -8.92 -2.07
C SER A 131 -8.48 -8.25 -3.23
N PHE A 132 -8.51 -8.91 -4.37
CA PHE A 132 -9.16 -8.49 -5.59
C PHE A 132 -10.38 -9.36 -5.83
N GLN A 133 -11.53 -8.76 -6.11
CA GLN A 133 -12.77 -9.49 -6.37
C GLN A 133 -13.46 -8.90 -7.60
N ALA A 134 -13.77 -9.77 -8.56
CA ALA A 134 -14.60 -9.40 -9.70
C ALA A 134 -16.00 -9.03 -9.23
N GLY A 135 -16.48 -7.86 -9.62
CA GLY A 135 -17.82 -7.38 -9.32
C GLY A 135 -18.82 -7.66 -10.44
N ALA A 136 -19.78 -6.75 -10.62
CA ALA A 136 -20.74 -6.84 -11.70
C ALA A 136 -20.10 -6.61 -13.07
N GLY A 137 -20.35 -7.49 -14.04
CA GLY A 137 -19.85 -7.40 -15.43
C GLY A 137 -19.45 -8.74 -16.08
N GLY A 138 -19.64 -9.86 -15.38
CA GLY A 138 -19.30 -11.18 -15.92
C GLY A 138 -17.82 -11.33 -16.29
N THR A 139 -17.51 -11.93 -17.45
CA THR A 139 -16.13 -12.12 -17.95
C THR A 139 -15.33 -10.83 -18.00
N GLU A 140 -15.97 -9.70 -18.36
CA GLU A 140 -15.32 -8.37 -18.37
C GLU A 140 -14.87 -7.91 -16.97
N ALA A 141 -15.65 -8.19 -15.93
CA ALA A 141 -15.27 -7.88 -14.54
C ALA A 141 -14.15 -8.78 -14.03
N GLN A 142 -14.11 -10.04 -14.48
CA GLN A 142 -13.01 -10.97 -14.17
C GLN A 142 -11.70 -10.52 -14.83
N ASP A 143 -11.74 -10.06 -16.07
CA ASP A 143 -10.58 -9.48 -16.74
C ASP A 143 -10.13 -8.17 -16.08
N TRP A 144 -11.09 -7.32 -15.68
CA TRP A 144 -10.79 -6.10 -14.92
C TRP A 144 -10.09 -6.39 -13.59
N ALA A 145 -10.53 -7.38 -12.83
CA ALA A 145 -9.88 -7.80 -11.60
C ALA A 145 -8.44 -8.28 -11.85
N SER A 146 -8.19 -9.00 -12.96
CA SER A 146 -6.84 -9.39 -13.39
C SER A 146 -5.95 -8.20 -13.74
N MET A 147 -6.51 -7.19 -14.41
CA MET A 147 -5.79 -5.95 -14.72
C MET A 147 -5.40 -5.20 -13.44
N LEU A 148 -6.31 -5.10 -12.46
CA LEU A 148 -6.01 -4.49 -11.16
C LEU A 148 -4.93 -5.28 -10.41
N TYR A 149 -5.04 -6.61 -10.35
CA TYR A 149 -4.02 -7.48 -9.77
C TYR A 149 -2.63 -7.16 -10.35
N ARG A 150 -2.50 -7.12 -11.68
CA ARG A 150 -1.25 -6.77 -12.36
C ARG A 150 -0.77 -5.36 -11.98
N MET A 151 -1.65 -4.38 -11.98
CA MET A 151 -1.34 -2.99 -11.65
C MET A 151 -0.71 -2.86 -10.25
N TYR A 152 -1.31 -3.52 -9.25
CA TYR A 152 -0.81 -3.48 -7.87
C TYR A 152 0.47 -4.30 -7.68
N THR A 153 0.63 -5.42 -8.38
CA THR A 153 1.89 -6.19 -8.32
C THR A 153 3.04 -5.39 -8.92
N HIS A 154 2.83 -4.69 -10.04
CA HIS A 154 3.84 -3.79 -10.63
C HIS A 154 4.19 -2.63 -9.68
N TRP A 155 3.18 -2.00 -9.05
CA TRP A 155 3.44 -0.97 -8.06
C TRP A 155 4.28 -1.50 -6.90
N THR A 156 3.97 -2.69 -6.39
CA THR A 156 4.72 -3.35 -5.31
C THR A 156 6.18 -3.56 -5.68
N GLU A 157 6.45 -4.06 -6.89
CA GLU A 157 7.81 -4.29 -7.40
C GLU A 157 8.59 -2.98 -7.58
N GLN A 158 7.95 -1.94 -8.10
CA GLN A 158 8.57 -0.61 -8.30
C GLN A 158 8.98 0.05 -6.97
N HIS A 159 8.27 -0.24 -5.89
CA HIS A 159 8.58 0.28 -4.55
C HIS A 159 9.55 -0.61 -3.76
N GLY A 160 10.13 -1.63 -4.38
CA GLY A 160 11.06 -2.56 -3.70
C GLY A 160 10.39 -3.42 -2.63
N LEU A 161 9.05 -3.45 -2.61
CA LEU A 161 8.29 -4.34 -1.75
C LEU A 161 8.22 -5.74 -2.38
N THR A 162 7.96 -6.75 -1.56
CA THR A 162 7.76 -8.12 -2.06
C THR A 162 6.31 -8.54 -1.87
N TYR A 163 5.82 -9.42 -2.74
CA TYR A 163 4.48 -9.97 -2.54
C TYR A 163 4.46 -11.50 -2.63
N LYS A 164 3.50 -12.10 -1.92
CA LYS A 164 3.24 -13.54 -1.94
C LYS A 164 1.76 -13.76 -2.24
N ILE A 165 1.48 -14.67 -3.16
CA ILE A 165 0.10 -15.05 -3.49
C ILE A 165 -0.44 -15.92 -2.34
N LEU A 166 -1.53 -15.47 -1.72
CA LEU A 166 -2.23 -16.21 -0.66
C LEU A 166 -3.36 -17.08 -1.22
N ASP A 167 -4.11 -16.53 -2.18
CA ASP A 167 -5.20 -17.22 -2.87
C ASP A 167 -5.30 -16.70 -4.31
N TYR A 168 -5.68 -17.56 -5.22
CA TYR A 168 -5.85 -17.21 -6.62
C TYR A 168 -6.89 -18.13 -7.27
N LEU A 169 -7.97 -17.56 -7.76
CA LEU A 169 -9.06 -18.27 -8.40
C LEU A 169 -9.27 -17.71 -9.81
N ASP A 170 -8.97 -18.53 -10.81
CA ASP A 170 -9.16 -18.19 -12.22
C ASP A 170 -10.62 -17.89 -12.55
N GLY A 171 -10.82 -17.02 -13.53
CA GLY A 171 -12.10 -16.78 -14.17
C GLY A 171 -12.58 -18.00 -14.97
N ASP A 172 -13.86 -18.00 -15.31
CA ASP A 172 -14.44 -19.13 -16.08
C ASP A 172 -13.94 -19.16 -17.53
N GLU A 173 -13.77 -17.99 -18.17
CA GLU A 173 -13.37 -17.84 -19.56
C GLU A 173 -12.11 -16.98 -19.69
N ALA A 174 -11.96 -15.96 -18.85
CA ALA A 174 -10.81 -15.06 -18.83
C ALA A 174 -10.70 -14.36 -17.47
N GLY A 175 -9.49 -13.83 -17.16
CA GLY A 175 -9.23 -13.05 -15.96
C GLY A 175 -9.28 -13.88 -14.68
N ILE A 176 -9.61 -13.23 -13.56
CA ILE A 176 -9.69 -13.84 -12.22
C ILE A 176 -11.02 -13.55 -11.57
N LYS A 177 -11.58 -14.52 -10.84
CA LYS A 177 -12.75 -14.31 -9.96
C LYS A 177 -12.34 -13.60 -8.68
N SER A 178 -11.27 -14.07 -8.07
CA SER A 178 -10.67 -13.48 -6.88
C SER A 178 -9.20 -13.81 -6.80
N ALA A 179 -8.43 -12.91 -6.22
CA ALA A 179 -7.04 -13.16 -5.82
C ALA A 179 -6.75 -12.43 -4.53
N SER A 180 -5.83 -12.95 -3.72
CA SER A 180 -5.33 -12.30 -2.52
C SER A 180 -3.82 -12.39 -2.48
N ILE A 181 -3.15 -11.29 -2.21
CA ILE A 181 -1.70 -11.21 -2.07
C ILE A 181 -1.34 -10.64 -0.71
N LEU A 182 -0.23 -11.12 -0.13
CA LEU A 182 0.43 -10.49 1.00
C LEU A 182 1.54 -9.62 0.44
N VAL A 183 1.46 -8.32 0.67
CA VAL A 183 2.52 -7.36 0.34
C VAL A 183 3.36 -7.13 1.58
N GLU A 184 4.65 -7.47 1.49
CA GLU A 184 5.60 -7.38 2.60
C GLU A 184 6.56 -6.21 2.39
N GLY A 185 6.69 -5.37 3.39
CA GLY A 185 7.62 -4.25 3.42
C GLY A 185 7.15 -3.12 4.32
N GLU A 186 8.01 -2.13 4.49
CA GLU A 186 7.75 -1.00 5.37
C GLU A 186 6.59 -0.16 4.84
N ASN A 187 5.64 0.20 5.70
CA ASN A 187 4.47 1.04 5.40
C ASN A 187 3.53 0.49 4.29
N ALA A 188 3.61 -0.81 3.96
CA ALA A 188 2.82 -1.38 2.88
C ALA A 188 1.31 -1.16 3.07
N TYR A 189 0.79 -1.41 4.28
CA TYR A 189 -0.61 -1.16 4.59
C TYR A 189 -0.95 0.33 4.57
N GLY A 190 -0.11 1.17 5.18
CA GLY A 190 -0.33 2.61 5.26
C GLY A 190 -0.50 3.27 3.90
N MET A 191 0.29 2.84 2.90
CA MET A 191 0.19 3.32 1.52
C MET A 191 -1.05 2.73 0.82
N LEU A 192 -1.22 1.41 0.90
CA LEU A 192 -2.27 0.71 0.13
C LEU A 192 -3.68 0.85 0.71
N LYS A 193 -3.85 1.25 1.98
CA LYS A 193 -5.18 1.50 2.57
C LYS A 193 -6.01 2.52 1.77
N SER A 194 -5.33 3.44 1.07
CA SER A 194 -5.97 4.40 0.17
C SER A 194 -6.73 3.74 -0.99
N GLU A 195 -6.33 2.53 -1.36
CA GLU A 195 -6.84 1.81 -2.53
C GLU A 195 -8.04 0.91 -2.22
N ASN A 196 -8.45 0.87 -0.95
CA ASN A 196 -9.59 0.08 -0.49
C ASN A 196 -10.91 0.63 -1.05
N GLY A 197 -11.62 -0.15 -1.86
CA GLY A 197 -12.93 0.21 -2.41
C GLY A 197 -13.21 -0.37 -3.79
N VAL A 198 -14.20 0.23 -4.47
CA VAL A 198 -14.66 -0.21 -5.79
C VAL A 198 -13.97 0.58 -6.89
N HIS A 199 -13.41 -0.11 -7.86
CA HIS A 199 -12.76 0.42 -9.04
C HIS A 199 -13.63 0.20 -10.27
N ARG A 200 -13.99 1.27 -10.96
CA ARG A 200 -14.86 1.25 -12.14
C ARG A 200 -14.06 1.37 -13.42
N LEU A 201 -14.20 0.41 -14.32
CA LEU A 201 -13.64 0.43 -15.67
C LEU A 201 -14.69 0.83 -16.70
N VAL A 202 -14.32 1.67 -17.66
CA VAL A 202 -15.10 1.99 -18.85
C VAL A 202 -14.21 1.84 -20.08
N ARG A 203 -14.44 0.79 -20.86
CA ARG A 203 -13.70 0.53 -22.11
C ARG A 203 -14.57 -0.14 -23.17
N VAL A 204 -14.03 -0.29 -24.38
CA VAL A 204 -14.59 -1.22 -25.37
C VAL A 204 -14.21 -2.62 -24.95
N SER A 205 -15.19 -3.51 -24.79
CA SER A 205 -14.94 -4.88 -24.33
C SER A 205 -14.25 -5.70 -25.42
N PRO A 206 -13.14 -6.38 -25.12
CA PRO A 206 -12.52 -7.33 -26.04
C PRO A 206 -13.36 -8.61 -26.21
N PHE A 207 -14.34 -8.85 -25.33
CA PHE A 207 -15.22 -10.04 -25.36
C PHE A 207 -16.56 -9.77 -26.07
N ASP A 208 -16.84 -8.51 -26.45
CA ASP A 208 -18.06 -8.16 -27.19
C ASP A 208 -17.75 -8.05 -28.69
N ALA A 209 -18.29 -8.98 -29.49
CA ALA A 209 -18.17 -8.98 -30.94
C ALA A 209 -18.66 -7.69 -31.64
N ASN A 210 -19.54 -6.93 -30.98
CA ASN A 210 -20.04 -5.65 -31.47
C ASN A 210 -19.20 -4.45 -31.05
N ALA A 211 -18.06 -4.66 -30.37
CA ALA A 211 -17.15 -3.64 -29.87
C ALA A 211 -17.88 -2.51 -29.09
N ARG A 212 -18.89 -2.86 -28.31
CA ARG A 212 -19.64 -1.89 -27.50
C ARG A 212 -18.86 -1.49 -26.26
N ARG A 213 -19.05 -0.25 -25.84
CA ARG A 213 -18.52 0.27 -24.59
C ARG A 213 -19.24 -0.41 -23.42
N GLN A 214 -18.48 -1.06 -22.56
CA GLN A 214 -18.95 -1.73 -21.35
C GLN A 214 -18.43 -1.01 -20.10
N THR A 215 -19.16 -1.19 -19.01
CA THR A 215 -18.75 -0.71 -17.68
C THR A 215 -18.67 -1.91 -16.76
N SER A 216 -17.53 -2.09 -16.10
CA SER A 216 -17.29 -3.20 -15.18
C SER A 216 -16.76 -2.69 -13.86
N PHE A 217 -17.01 -3.44 -12.81
CA PHE A 217 -16.59 -3.12 -11.45
C PHE A 217 -15.77 -4.26 -10.88
N ALA A 218 -14.74 -3.90 -10.15
CA ALA A 218 -13.99 -4.82 -9.30
C ALA A 218 -13.72 -4.17 -7.96
N ALA A 219 -13.75 -4.94 -6.90
CA ALA A 219 -13.44 -4.45 -5.57
C ALA A 219 -11.99 -4.80 -5.20
N VAL A 220 -11.29 -3.85 -4.62
CA VAL A 220 -10.01 -4.04 -3.94
C VAL A 220 -10.25 -3.86 -2.46
N GLU A 221 -9.89 -4.86 -1.66
CA GLU A 221 -9.94 -4.80 -0.21
C GLU A 221 -8.53 -4.84 0.33
N VAL A 222 -8.17 -3.88 1.16
CA VAL A 222 -6.84 -3.78 1.77
C VAL A 222 -6.98 -3.84 3.27
N ILE A 223 -6.31 -4.81 3.89
CA ILE A 223 -6.30 -5.02 5.34
C ILE A 223 -4.87 -5.17 5.85
N PRO A 224 -4.56 -4.76 7.10
CA PRO A 224 -3.24 -4.96 7.66
C PRO A 224 -2.95 -6.43 7.92
N ASP A 225 -1.71 -6.87 7.69
CA ASP A 225 -1.23 -8.17 8.20
C ASP A 225 -0.78 -7.99 9.64
N ILE A 226 -1.52 -8.59 10.57
CA ILE A 226 -1.24 -8.49 11.99
C ILE A 226 -0.58 -9.78 12.45
N THR A 227 0.70 -9.68 12.80
CA THR A 227 1.45 -10.76 13.43
C THR A 227 0.95 -11.01 14.85
N ASP A 228 1.18 -12.22 15.39
CA ASP A 228 0.59 -12.78 16.62
C ASP A 228 0.69 -11.94 17.92
N ASP A 229 1.38 -10.81 17.90
CA ASP A 229 1.53 -9.91 19.06
C ASP A 229 0.26 -9.11 19.41
N SER A 230 -0.78 -9.15 18.58
CA SER A 230 -2.04 -8.44 18.86
C SER A 230 -2.92 -9.25 19.82
N LYS A 231 -2.68 -9.09 21.12
CA LYS A 231 -3.44 -9.71 22.22
C LYS A 231 -4.93 -9.27 22.31
N ASP A 232 -5.41 -8.43 21.40
CA ASP A 232 -6.71 -7.75 21.55
C ASP A 232 -7.90 -8.39 20.85
N VAL A 233 -7.68 -9.40 19.97
CA VAL A 233 -8.78 -10.16 19.36
C VAL A 233 -8.62 -11.64 19.65
N GLU A 234 -9.30 -12.10 20.69
CA GLU A 234 -9.42 -13.51 21.01
C GLU A 234 -10.45 -14.17 20.10
N ILE A 235 -9.99 -15.03 19.20
CA ILE A 235 -10.86 -15.83 18.33
C ILE A 235 -11.09 -17.19 19.00
N ARG A 236 -12.30 -17.42 19.48
CA ARG A 236 -12.66 -18.69 20.10
C ARG A 236 -12.83 -19.78 19.05
N PRO A 237 -12.33 -21.01 19.27
CA PRO A 237 -12.50 -22.11 18.33
C PRO A 237 -13.96 -22.44 17.99
N GLU A 238 -14.89 -22.20 18.91
CA GLU A 238 -16.34 -22.42 18.76
C GLU A 238 -17.01 -21.44 17.80
N ASP A 239 -16.39 -20.26 17.60
CA ASP A 239 -16.90 -19.21 16.71
C ASP A 239 -16.45 -19.42 15.26
N ILE A 240 -15.60 -20.42 15.01
CA ILE A 240 -15.08 -20.71 13.67
C ILE A 240 -15.73 -21.97 13.13
N GLU A 241 -16.24 -21.89 11.91
CA GLU A 241 -16.58 -23.04 11.09
C GLU A 241 -15.48 -23.23 10.03
N MET A 242 -14.80 -24.38 10.07
CA MET A 242 -13.77 -24.73 9.10
C MET A 242 -14.33 -25.69 8.07
N GLN A 243 -14.23 -25.29 6.80
CA GLN A 243 -14.57 -26.11 5.65
C GLN A 243 -13.30 -26.44 4.88
N VAL A 244 -13.09 -27.71 4.58
CA VAL A 244 -11.97 -28.20 3.79
C VAL A 244 -12.48 -28.64 2.44
N TYR A 245 -11.87 -28.15 1.37
CA TYR A 245 -12.27 -28.48 0.01
C TYR A 245 -11.05 -28.76 -0.87
N ARG A 246 -11.31 -29.27 -2.07
CA ARG A 246 -10.25 -29.53 -3.04
C ARG A 246 -9.89 -28.21 -3.71
N SER A 247 -8.58 -27.92 -3.77
CA SER A 247 -8.09 -26.76 -4.52
C SER A 247 -8.48 -26.87 -5.99
N SER A 248 -9.02 -25.79 -6.58
CA SER A 248 -9.31 -25.67 -7.99
C SER A 248 -8.19 -24.88 -8.65
N GLY A 249 -7.46 -25.49 -9.61
CA GLY A 249 -6.39 -24.83 -10.37
C GLY A 249 -5.78 -25.78 -11.39
N ALA A 250 -5.09 -25.25 -12.39
CA ALA A 250 -4.34 -25.99 -13.40
C ALA A 250 -3.09 -26.64 -12.78
N GLY A 251 -3.26 -27.76 -12.09
CA GLY A 251 -2.19 -28.51 -11.44
C GLY A 251 -2.39 -30.00 -11.59
N GLY A 252 -1.30 -30.76 -11.66
CA GLY A 252 -1.28 -32.20 -11.93
C GLY A 252 -2.06 -33.05 -10.92
N GLN A 253 -2.08 -34.38 -11.15
CA GLN A 253 -2.91 -35.38 -10.43
C GLN A 253 -2.87 -35.32 -8.88
N HIS A 254 -1.88 -34.65 -8.26
CA HIS A 254 -1.73 -34.56 -6.81
C HIS A 254 -2.65 -33.49 -6.21
N ILE A 255 -2.91 -32.39 -6.91
CA ILE A 255 -3.73 -31.26 -6.45
C ILE A 255 -5.22 -31.67 -6.40
N ASN A 256 -5.65 -32.54 -7.32
CA ASN A 256 -7.04 -32.98 -7.40
C ASN A 256 -7.40 -34.13 -6.43
N LYS A 257 -6.43 -34.67 -5.68
CA LYS A 257 -6.66 -35.81 -4.75
C LYS A 257 -6.65 -35.45 -3.29
N THR A 258 -6.00 -34.35 -2.89
CA THR A 258 -5.90 -33.92 -1.48
C THR A 258 -6.73 -32.67 -1.25
N SER A 259 -7.62 -32.73 -0.24
CA SER A 259 -8.40 -31.57 0.22
C SER A 259 -7.53 -30.71 1.12
N SER A 260 -6.62 -29.90 0.55
CA SER A 260 -5.70 -29.01 1.28
C SER A 260 -6.20 -27.58 1.41
N ALA A 261 -7.15 -27.16 0.55
CA ALA A 261 -7.75 -25.84 0.62
C ALA A 261 -8.64 -25.69 1.86
N VAL A 262 -8.47 -24.58 2.58
CA VAL A 262 -9.21 -24.28 3.81
C VAL A 262 -10.03 -23.01 3.62
N ARG A 263 -11.28 -23.07 4.07
CA ARG A 263 -12.16 -21.90 4.22
C ARG A 263 -12.57 -21.81 5.69
N LEU A 264 -12.42 -20.64 6.27
CA LEU A 264 -12.91 -20.34 7.62
C LEU A 264 -14.09 -19.37 7.52
N ILE A 265 -15.12 -19.67 8.28
CA ILE A 265 -16.30 -18.81 8.43
C ILE A 265 -16.37 -18.42 9.91
N HIS A 266 -16.31 -17.14 10.20
CA HIS A 266 -16.52 -16.63 11.56
C HIS A 266 -18.01 -16.43 11.79
N LYS A 267 -18.63 -17.31 12.58
CA LYS A 267 -20.09 -17.35 12.79
C LYS A 267 -20.69 -16.04 13.28
N PRO A 268 -20.08 -15.32 14.27
CA PRO A 268 -20.68 -14.09 14.79
C PRO A 268 -20.71 -12.94 13.77
N THR A 269 -19.68 -12.81 12.92
CA THR A 269 -19.55 -11.70 11.96
C THR A 269 -19.89 -12.09 10.52
N GLY A 270 -20.01 -13.40 10.22
CA GLY A 270 -20.24 -13.90 8.86
C GLY A 270 -19.04 -13.75 7.92
N ILE A 271 -17.87 -13.38 8.42
CA ILE A 271 -16.66 -13.23 7.59
C ILE A 271 -16.21 -14.57 7.07
N VAL A 272 -15.93 -14.62 5.77
CA VAL A 272 -15.39 -15.79 5.09
C VAL A 272 -14.00 -15.48 4.57
N VAL A 273 -13.03 -16.34 4.89
CA VAL A 273 -11.65 -16.29 4.37
C VAL A 273 -11.28 -17.65 3.81
N SER A 274 -10.50 -17.69 2.73
CA SER A 274 -10.03 -18.93 2.11
C SER A 274 -8.57 -18.87 1.74
N CYS A 275 -7.87 -20.00 1.83
CA CYS A 275 -6.49 -20.16 1.39
C CYS A 275 -6.27 -21.55 0.80
N GLN A 276 -5.56 -21.60 -0.34
CA GLN A 276 -5.26 -22.84 -1.06
C GLN A 276 -3.81 -22.88 -1.61
N THR A 277 -2.95 -21.94 -1.21
CA THR A 277 -1.61 -21.76 -1.76
C THR A 277 -0.60 -22.82 -1.30
N GLN A 278 -0.77 -23.33 -0.11
CA GLN A 278 0.15 -24.33 0.46
C GLN A 278 -0.36 -25.76 0.23
N ARG A 279 0.60 -26.70 0.13
CA ARG A 279 0.28 -28.14 -0.01
C ARG A 279 -0.23 -28.75 1.29
N ASP A 280 0.07 -28.12 2.41
CA ASP A 280 -0.31 -28.56 3.74
C ASP A 280 -1.56 -27.83 4.23
N GLN A 281 -2.56 -28.60 4.65
CA GLN A 281 -3.80 -28.10 5.22
C GLN A 281 -3.56 -27.25 6.48
N PHE A 282 -2.55 -27.61 7.31
CA PHE A 282 -2.25 -26.87 8.51
C PHE A 282 -1.73 -25.46 8.20
N GLN A 283 -0.84 -25.32 7.24
CA GLN A 283 -0.32 -24.01 6.81
C GLN A 283 -1.42 -23.13 6.19
N ASN A 284 -2.29 -23.71 5.38
CA ASN A 284 -3.46 -23.00 4.83
C ASN A 284 -4.40 -22.54 5.94
N ARG A 285 -4.61 -23.36 6.98
CA ARG A 285 -5.42 -22.99 8.15
C ARG A 285 -4.79 -21.83 8.91
N GLU A 286 -3.48 -21.86 9.17
CA GLU A 286 -2.78 -20.76 9.84
C GLU A 286 -2.89 -19.45 9.06
N THR A 287 -2.72 -19.50 7.73
CA THR A 287 -2.87 -18.34 6.87
C THR A 287 -4.30 -17.80 6.92
N CYS A 288 -5.32 -18.67 6.83
CA CYS A 288 -6.71 -18.27 7.00
C CYS A 288 -6.99 -17.66 8.38
N MET A 289 -6.40 -18.20 9.46
CA MET A 289 -6.55 -17.64 10.81
C MET A 289 -5.95 -16.23 10.89
N ARG A 290 -4.79 -16.02 10.26
CA ARG A 290 -4.17 -14.69 10.16
C ARG A 290 -5.06 -13.72 9.41
N MET A 291 -5.56 -14.10 8.23
CA MET A 291 -6.49 -13.29 7.44
C MET A 291 -7.77 -12.96 8.19
N LEU A 292 -8.34 -13.94 8.91
CA LEU A 292 -9.54 -13.73 9.72
C LEU A 292 -9.29 -12.74 10.85
N ARG A 293 -8.15 -12.87 11.56
CA ARG A 293 -7.76 -11.97 12.63
C ARG A 293 -7.61 -10.54 12.11
N SER A 294 -6.94 -10.36 10.97
CA SER A 294 -6.80 -9.04 10.32
C SER A 294 -8.15 -8.42 9.96
N LYS A 295 -9.08 -9.20 9.41
CA LYS A 295 -10.43 -8.70 9.11
C LYS A 295 -11.25 -8.34 10.36
N LEU A 296 -11.09 -9.08 11.44
CA LEU A 296 -11.77 -8.77 12.71
C LEU A 296 -11.26 -7.48 13.35
N ILE A 297 -9.95 -7.20 13.21
CA ILE A 297 -9.38 -5.94 13.70
C ILE A 297 -9.85 -4.77 12.83
N GLU A 298 -9.90 -4.92 11.51
CA GLU A 298 -10.48 -3.89 10.64
C GLU A 298 -11.93 -3.54 11.05
N ILE A 299 -12.72 -4.55 11.40
CA ILE A 299 -14.09 -4.33 11.90
C ILE A 299 -14.07 -3.59 13.24
N LYS A 300 -13.18 -3.97 14.17
CA LYS A 300 -13.03 -3.26 15.45
C LYS A 300 -12.61 -1.80 15.27
N GLU A 301 -11.65 -1.53 14.38
CA GLU A 301 -11.28 -0.16 14.02
C GLU A 301 -12.46 0.59 13.41
N ARG A 302 -13.18 -0.06 12.51
CA ARG A 302 -14.37 0.53 11.87
C ARG A 302 -15.47 0.80 12.91
N GLU A 303 -15.75 -0.12 13.83
CA GLU A 303 -16.69 0.11 14.94
C GLU A 303 -16.25 1.22 15.87
N HIS A 304 -14.94 1.40 16.08
CA HIS A 304 -14.41 2.52 16.84
C HIS A 304 -14.53 3.85 16.08
N LEU A 305 -14.25 3.84 14.77
CA LEU A 305 -14.49 4.96 13.87
C LEU A 305 -15.99 5.23 13.67
N ASP A 306 -16.83 4.20 13.66
CA ASP A 306 -18.30 4.33 13.56
C ASP A 306 -18.90 4.89 14.84
N LYS A 307 -18.36 4.56 16.01
CA LYS A 307 -18.72 5.27 17.27
C LYS A 307 -18.35 6.76 17.22
N ILE A 308 -17.30 7.11 16.48
CA ILE A 308 -16.94 8.51 16.17
C ILE A 308 -17.79 9.06 15.01
N SER A 309 -18.24 8.22 14.09
CA SER A 309 -19.03 8.55 12.90
C SER A 309 -20.55 8.49 13.13
N ASP A 310 -21.06 7.73 14.09
CA ASP A 310 -22.47 7.80 14.56
C ASP A 310 -22.82 9.17 15.13
N ILE A 311 -21.80 9.93 15.48
CA ILE A 311 -21.92 11.39 15.64
C ILE A 311 -22.01 12.10 14.27
N LYS A 312 -21.74 11.44 13.13
CA LYS A 312 -21.62 12.04 11.77
C LYS A 312 -22.43 11.37 10.63
N GLY A 313 -23.26 10.37 10.85
CA GLY A 313 -24.30 9.90 9.89
C GLY A 313 -23.87 8.89 8.81
N ALA A 314 -24.71 7.85 8.69
CA ALA A 314 -24.99 6.81 7.68
C ALA A 314 -23.90 6.29 6.73
N GLN A 315 -23.61 4.99 6.88
CA GLN A 315 -22.80 4.15 5.98
C GLN A 315 -23.47 3.88 4.62
N LEU A 316 -22.70 3.95 3.55
CA LEU A 316 -23.11 3.57 2.20
C LEU A 316 -22.75 2.10 1.91
N LYS A 317 -23.77 1.30 1.58
CA LYS A 317 -23.63 -0.08 1.08
C LYS A 317 -22.91 -0.10 -0.28
N ILE A 318 -22.31 -1.26 -0.62
CA ILE A 318 -21.70 -1.53 -1.94
C ILE A 318 -22.79 -1.45 -3.02
N GLU A 319 -23.11 -0.25 -3.43
CA GLU A 319 -24.05 0.08 -4.52
C GLU A 319 -23.47 1.23 -5.36
N TRP A 320 -24.06 1.48 -6.50
CA TRP A 320 -23.73 2.45 -7.56
C TRP A 320 -23.40 3.89 -7.08
N GLY A 321 -22.54 4.11 -6.15
CA GLY A 321 -22.14 5.41 -5.62
C GLY A 321 -20.85 5.37 -4.81
N SER A 322 -20.38 4.19 -4.46
CA SER A 322 -19.20 4.00 -3.59
C SER A 322 -17.90 3.71 -4.35
N GLN A 323 -17.84 4.01 -5.66
CA GLN A 323 -16.63 3.85 -6.44
C GLN A 323 -15.58 4.90 -6.04
N ILE A 324 -14.41 4.43 -5.64
CA ILE A 324 -13.29 5.32 -5.28
C ILE A 324 -12.58 5.87 -6.50
N ARG A 325 -12.48 5.08 -7.59
CA ARG A 325 -11.73 5.46 -8.78
C ARG A 325 -12.39 5.01 -10.07
N ASN A 326 -12.39 5.89 -11.06
CA ASN A 326 -12.90 5.63 -12.40
C ASN A 326 -11.73 5.55 -13.39
N TYR A 327 -11.72 4.50 -14.18
CA TYR A 327 -10.75 4.27 -15.26
C TYR A 327 -11.50 4.30 -16.59
N VAL A 328 -11.26 5.31 -17.39
CA VAL A 328 -11.92 5.53 -18.69
C VAL A 328 -10.87 5.38 -19.78
N PHE A 329 -11.08 4.40 -20.67
CA PHE A 329 -10.21 4.16 -21.82
C PHE A 329 -10.80 4.69 -23.14
N MET A 330 -12.13 4.91 -23.16
CA MET A 330 -12.85 5.41 -24.34
C MET A 330 -14.13 6.18 -23.91
N PRO A 331 -14.49 7.29 -24.56
CA PRO A 331 -13.93 7.91 -25.77
C PRO A 331 -12.71 8.81 -25.52
N TYR A 332 -12.36 9.05 -24.29
CA TYR A 332 -11.15 9.76 -23.84
C TYR A 332 -10.44 8.90 -22.77
N THR A 333 -9.16 9.17 -22.54
CA THR A 333 -8.38 8.50 -21.52
C THR A 333 -8.34 9.33 -20.25
N LEU A 334 -8.78 8.74 -19.11
CA LEU A 334 -8.79 9.42 -17.82
C LEU A 334 -8.82 8.39 -16.69
N VAL A 335 -7.99 8.57 -15.68
CA VAL A 335 -8.15 7.94 -14.37
C VAL A 335 -8.41 9.03 -13.35
N LYS A 336 -9.50 8.90 -12.59
CA LYS A 336 -9.92 9.92 -11.61
C LYS A 336 -10.34 9.28 -10.30
N ASP A 337 -9.76 9.72 -9.20
CA ASP A 337 -10.23 9.42 -7.85
C ASP A 337 -11.37 10.37 -7.48
N THR A 338 -12.49 9.82 -7.08
CA THR A 338 -13.71 10.59 -6.75
C THR A 338 -13.63 11.27 -5.40
N ARG A 339 -12.80 10.76 -4.49
CA ARG A 339 -12.65 11.25 -3.11
C ARG A 339 -11.75 12.49 -3.05
N THR A 340 -10.62 12.41 -3.73
CA THR A 340 -9.59 13.47 -3.72
C THR A 340 -9.70 14.44 -4.88
N GLY A 341 -10.36 14.01 -5.99
CA GLY A 341 -10.41 14.75 -7.22
C GLY A 341 -9.13 14.66 -8.06
N PHE A 342 -8.10 13.95 -7.59
CA PHE A 342 -6.88 13.75 -8.37
C PHE A 342 -7.17 12.96 -9.65
N GLU A 343 -6.64 13.42 -10.78
CA GLU A 343 -6.88 12.82 -12.09
C GLU A 343 -5.63 12.85 -12.97
N THR A 344 -5.52 11.87 -13.86
CA THR A 344 -4.47 11.81 -14.88
C THR A 344 -5.02 11.24 -16.18
N SER A 345 -4.55 11.74 -17.30
CA SER A 345 -4.88 11.21 -18.64
C SER A 345 -4.01 10.02 -19.05
N ASN A 346 -2.88 9.78 -18.36
CA ASN A 346 -1.94 8.69 -18.66
C ASN A 346 -2.40 7.38 -18.03
N VAL A 347 -3.45 6.78 -18.62
CA VAL A 347 -4.04 5.52 -18.13
C VAL A 347 -3.03 4.38 -18.19
N ASN A 348 -2.17 4.33 -19.22
CA ASN A 348 -1.20 3.26 -19.34
C ASN A 348 -0.17 3.27 -18.21
N ALA A 349 0.37 4.43 -17.83
CA ALA A 349 1.28 4.53 -16.71
C ALA A 349 0.61 4.05 -15.40
N VAL A 350 -0.66 4.41 -15.18
CA VAL A 350 -1.42 3.94 -14.01
C VAL A 350 -1.56 2.42 -14.03
N MET A 351 -1.90 1.82 -15.17
CA MET A 351 -2.02 0.36 -15.30
C MET A 351 -0.68 -0.37 -15.15
N ASP A 352 0.43 0.32 -15.38
CA ASP A 352 1.79 -0.18 -15.15
C ASP A 352 2.33 0.12 -13.74
N GLY A 353 1.50 0.65 -12.82
CA GLY A 353 1.82 0.80 -11.41
C GLY A 353 2.05 2.24 -10.92
N ALA A 354 1.91 3.29 -11.75
CA ALA A 354 2.06 4.68 -11.31
C ALA A 354 0.85 5.14 -10.46
N LEU A 355 0.77 4.67 -9.20
CA LEU A 355 -0.33 4.95 -8.26
C LEU A 355 -0.01 6.06 -7.26
N ASP A 356 1.25 6.48 -7.14
CA ASP A 356 1.71 7.39 -6.09
C ASP A 356 0.94 8.70 -6.04
N GLY A 357 0.59 9.27 -7.18
CA GLY A 357 -0.22 10.49 -7.22
C GLY A 357 -1.58 10.35 -6.54
N PHE A 358 -2.22 9.19 -6.67
CA PHE A 358 -3.51 8.89 -6.02
C PHE A 358 -3.33 8.64 -4.53
N ILE A 359 -2.33 7.84 -4.16
CA ILE A 359 -1.98 7.52 -2.76
C ILE A 359 -1.65 8.80 -2.01
N ASN A 360 -0.81 9.66 -2.59
CA ASN A 360 -0.38 10.93 -2.02
C ASN A 360 -1.54 11.91 -1.83
N ALA A 361 -2.41 12.03 -2.84
CA ALA A 361 -3.60 12.87 -2.76
C ALA A 361 -4.53 12.37 -1.64
N TYR A 362 -4.72 11.06 -1.51
CA TYR A 362 -5.53 10.48 -0.45
C TYR A 362 -4.94 10.73 0.95
N LEU A 363 -3.66 10.46 1.16
CA LEU A 363 -2.99 10.67 2.45
C LEU A 363 -3.01 12.15 2.85
N THR A 364 -2.82 13.04 1.88
CA THR A 364 -2.92 14.50 2.12
C THR A 364 -4.35 14.90 2.51
N CYS A 365 -5.37 14.39 1.81
CA CYS A 365 -6.77 14.65 2.17
C CYS A 365 -7.12 14.09 3.55
N LEU A 366 -6.57 12.94 3.91
CA LEU A 366 -6.76 12.33 5.23
C LEU A 366 -6.17 13.21 6.34
N ALA A 367 -4.95 13.71 6.16
CA ALA A 367 -4.27 14.56 7.14
C ALA A 367 -4.90 15.95 7.27
N THR A 368 -5.37 16.54 6.16
CA THR A 368 -5.93 17.90 6.13
C THR A 368 -7.46 17.93 6.26
N ASN A 369 -8.10 16.77 6.23
CA ASN A 369 -9.56 16.61 6.20
C ASN A 369 -10.25 17.37 5.04
N THR A 370 -9.56 17.47 3.89
CA THR A 370 -10.02 18.19 2.68
C THR A 370 -10.49 17.21 1.61
N TRP A 371 -11.74 16.75 1.71
CA TRP A 371 -12.32 15.80 0.76
C TRP A 371 -13.18 16.52 -0.29
N VAL A 372 -13.05 16.15 -1.56
CA VAL A 372 -13.94 16.61 -2.64
C VAL A 372 -15.33 15.97 -2.51
N THR A 373 -15.34 14.68 -2.20
CA THR A 373 -16.58 13.93 -1.91
C THR A 373 -16.36 13.12 -0.66
N LYS A 374 -17.17 13.33 0.39
CA LYS A 374 -17.20 12.43 1.55
C LYS A 374 -17.99 11.18 1.16
N ILE A 375 -17.32 10.05 1.11
CA ILE A 375 -17.92 8.72 0.91
C ILE A 375 -18.19 8.10 2.26
#